data_a58d1899cbfd2328c1c0d3ff8822f73d
#
_entry.id   a58d1899cbfd2328c1c0d3ff8822f73d
#
_cell.length_a   1.000
_cell.length_b   1.000
_cell.length_c   1.000
_cell.angle_alpha   90.00
_cell.angle_beta   90.00
_cell.angle_gamma   90.00
#
_symmetry.space_group_name_H-M   'P 1'
#
loop_
_entity.id
_entity.type
_entity.pdbx_description
1 polymer ?
#
loop_
_entity_poly.entity_id
_entity_poly.type
_entity_poly.pdbx_seq_one_letter_code
_entity_poly.pdbx_strand_id
1 'polypeptide(L)'
;MTYTAQVDKSHYEGSAYRSGERWNSYWHQLELVAATKARTVLEVGVGSGVVARELKSRGVQVTTVDIASDLQPDVVGSVTVLPFEPNSFDCVLAAEILEHIEFKDVSQALSEIALVTRKSVVISIPHPGWVFSISYKLPLFPLVRLMSQIPFFWKTHTFNGEHYWELGKKGYPIKRFTDAGAAAGLKLVRAEKHTDDPGHRFFLFEKIKS
;
A
#
# COMPACT_ATOMS: atom_id res chain seq x y z
N MET A 1 -11.51 17.25 5.97
CA MET A 1 -11.95 17.45 4.55
C MET A 1 -12.64 16.18 4.08
N THR A 2 -13.64 16.28 3.24
CA THR A 2 -14.26 15.10 2.63
C THR A 2 -13.53 14.84 1.32
N TYR A 3 -12.78 13.75 1.22
CA TYR A 3 -12.16 13.31 -0.02
C TYR A 3 -13.24 12.68 -0.92
N THR A 4 -13.02 12.76 -2.23
CA THR A 4 -13.86 12.12 -3.26
C THR A 4 -12.97 11.25 -4.12
N ALA A 5 -13.55 10.27 -4.81
CA ALA A 5 -12.83 9.46 -5.79
C ALA A 5 -12.18 10.37 -6.85
N GLN A 6 -10.89 10.16 -7.11
CA GLN A 6 -10.12 10.95 -8.08
C GLN A 6 -10.18 10.33 -9.48
N VAL A 7 -10.48 9.05 -9.56
CA VAL A 7 -10.62 8.28 -10.79
C VAL A 7 -11.87 7.43 -10.74
N ASP A 8 -12.43 7.13 -11.88
CA ASP A 8 -13.58 6.23 -12.03
C ASP A 8 -13.16 4.78 -12.32
N LYS A 9 -14.11 3.87 -12.37
CA LYS A 9 -13.87 2.45 -12.62
C LYS A 9 -13.11 2.19 -13.94
N SER A 10 -13.32 2.99 -14.98
CA SER A 10 -12.68 2.80 -16.28
C SER A 10 -11.15 2.94 -16.21
N HIS A 11 -10.64 3.72 -15.25
CA HIS A 11 -9.22 3.83 -14.97
C HIS A 11 -8.56 2.47 -14.67
N TYR A 12 -9.25 1.61 -13.90
CA TYR A 12 -8.74 0.28 -13.52
C TYR A 12 -8.90 -0.78 -14.62
N GLU A 13 -9.66 -0.49 -15.66
CA GLU A 13 -9.84 -1.38 -16.82
C GLU A 13 -8.76 -1.19 -17.89
N GLY A 14 -7.97 -0.13 -17.78
CA GLY A 14 -6.89 0.24 -18.70
C GLY A 14 -5.75 -0.79 -18.76
N SER A 15 -4.98 -0.75 -19.87
CA SER A 15 -3.83 -1.66 -20.08
C SER A 15 -2.74 -1.52 -19.01
N ALA A 16 -2.59 -0.35 -18.39
CA ALA A 16 -1.64 -0.10 -17.31
C ALA A 16 -1.90 -1.01 -16.10
N TYR A 17 -3.17 -1.25 -15.75
CA TYR A 17 -3.57 -2.14 -14.65
C TYR A 17 -3.45 -3.63 -14.97
N ARG A 18 -3.20 -3.97 -16.23
CA ARG A 18 -2.94 -5.33 -16.71
C ARG A 18 -1.47 -5.56 -17.07
N SER A 19 -0.60 -4.60 -16.77
CA SER A 19 0.84 -4.70 -17.03
C SER A 19 1.51 -5.71 -16.09
N GLY A 20 2.64 -6.28 -16.53
CA GLY A 20 3.44 -7.18 -15.69
C GLY A 20 3.94 -6.49 -14.42
N GLU A 21 4.28 -5.19 -14.47
CA GLU A 21 4.69 -4.42 -13.32
C GLU A 21 3.58 -4.33 -12.26
N ARG A 22 2.33 -4.10 -12.69
CA ARG A 22 1.17 -4.06 -11.76
C ARG A 22 0.93 -5.45 -11.14
N TRP A 23 1.11 -6.54 -11.88
CA TRP A 23 1.00 -7.89 -11.35
C TRP A 23 2.09 -8.20 -10.32
N ASN A 24 3.31 -7.70 -10.49
CA ASN A 24 4.37 -7.82 -9.48
C ASN A 24 3.96 -7.11 -8.19
N SER A 25 3.37 -5.91 -8.28
CA SER A 25 2.87 -5.18 -7.10
C SER A 25 1.78 -5.98 -6.36
N TYR A 26 0.79 -6.52 -7.07
CA TYR A 26 -0.22 -7.39 -6.46
C TYR A 26 0.41 -8.62 -5.78
N TRP A 27 1.38 -9.25 -6.43
CA TRP A 27 2.09 -10.39 -5.86
C TRP A 27 2.76 -10.03 -4.53
N HIS A 28 3.49 -8.94 -4.46
CA HIS A 28 4.16 -8.50 -3.23
C HIS A 28 3.18 -8.14 -2.13
N GLN A 29 2.04 -7.54 -2.44
CA GLN A 29 0.97 -7.30 -1.49
C GLN A 29 0.44 -8.61 -0.90
N LEU A 30 0.15 -9.59 -1.77
CA LEU A 30 -0.34 -10.92 -1.37
C LEU A 30 0.65 -11.67 -0.48
N GLU A 31 1.94 -11.64 -0.83
CA GLU A 31 3.00 -12.28 -0.04
C GLU A 31 3.16 -11.63 1.34
N LEU A 32 3.11 -10.30 1.43
CA LEU A 32 3.17 -9.60 2.71
C LEU A 32 1.95 -9.91 3.59
N VAL A 33 0.74 -9.93 3.02
CA VAL A 33 -0.46 -10.33 3.76
C VAL A 33 -0.35 -11.79 4.20
N ALA A 34 0.09 -12.71 3.34
CA ALA A 34 0.28 -14.11 3.69
C ALA A 34 1.28 -14.31 4.83
N ALA A 35 2.38 -13.52 4.85
CA ALA A 35 3.37 -13.56 5.92
C ALA A 35 2.78 -13.20 7.30
N THR A 36 1.69 -12.43 7.36
CA THR A 36 1.00 -12.09 8.62
C THR A 36 0.18 -13.23 9.19
N LYS A 37 -0.15 -14.27 8.38
CA LYS A 37 -1.07 -15.36 8.72
C LYS A 37 -2.45 -14.87 9.16
N ALA A 38 -2.89 -13.72 8.64
CA ALA A 38 -4.18 -13.14 8.93
C ALA A 38 -5.32 -14.03 8.40
N ARG A 39 -6.38 -14.17 9.19
CA ARG A 39 -7.64 -14.82 8.78
C ARG A 39 -8.67 -13.85 8.31
N THR A 40 -8.65 -12.64 8.85
CA THR A 40 -9.52 -11.52 8.48
C THR A 40 -8.69 -10.35 8.01
N VAL A 41 -8.99 -9.83 6.82
CA VAL A 41 -8.27 -8.72 6.18
C VAL A 41 -9.26 -7.63 5.80
N LEU A 42 -8.95 -6.38 6.13
CA LEU A 42 -9.56 -5.21 5.53
C LEU A 42 -8.66 -4.73 4.39
N GLU A 43 -9.18 -4.70 3.16
CA GLU A 43 -8.55 -4.01 2.04
C GLU A 43 -9.13 -2.62 1.91
N VAL A 44 -8.28 -1.61 2.10
CA VAL A 44 -8.61 -0.19 1.90
C VAL A 44 -8.19 0.22 0.50
N GLY A 45 -9.16 0.60 -0.32
CA GLY A 45 -8.96 0.85 -1.75
C GLY A 45 -9.07 -0.44 -2.56
N VAL A 46 -10.23 -0.65 -3.20
CA VAL A 46 -10.52 -1.88 -3.95
C VAL A 46 -9.76 -1.94 -5.28
N GLY A 47 -9.63 -0.80 -5.95
CA GLY A 47 -9.03 -0.71 -7.26
C GLY A 47 -9.64 -1.72 -8.26
N SER A 48 -8.80 -2.56 -8.86
CA SER A 48 -9.25 -3.63 -9.78
C SER A 48 -9.85 -4.86 -9.08
N GLY A 49 -9.82 -4.91 -7.74
CA GLY A 49 -10.29 -6.02 -6.92
C GLY A 49 -9.51 -7.33 -7.06
N VAL A 50 -8.34 -7.29 -7.69
CA VAL A 50 -7.51 -8.50 -7.91
C VAL A 50 -7.04 -9.08 -6.58
N VAL A 51 -6.54 -8.25 -5.68
CA VAL A 51 -5.95 -8.71 -4.42
C VAL A 51 -7.03 -9.29 -3.51
N ALA A 52 -8.18 -8.61 -3.35
CA ALA A 52 -9.31 -9.14 -2.57
C ALA A 52 -9.78 -10.51 -3.10
N ARG A 53 -9.95 -10.64 -4.42
CA ARG A 53 -10.38 -11.92 -5.02
C ARG A 53 -9.37 -13.04 -4.77
N GLU A 54 -8.09 -12.76 -4.93
CA GLU A 54 -7.04 -13.74 -4.71
C GLU A 54 -6.94 -14.16 -3.24
N LEU A 55 -7.02 -13.21 -2.30
CA LEU A 55 -7.05 -13.53 -0.86
C LEU A 55 -8.28 -14.36 -0.49
N LYS A 56 -9.46 -14.00 -1.01
CA LYS A 56 -10.71 -14.78 -0.81
C LYS A 56 -10.54 -16.23 -1.35
N SER A 57 -9.90 -16.40 -2.52
CA SER A 57 -9.64 -17.73 -3.10
C SER A 57 -8.71 -18.60 -2.23
N ARG A 58 -7.82 -17.96 -1.46
CA ARG A 58 -6.93 -18.64 -0.49
C ARG A 58 -7.60 -18.89 0.87
N GLY A 59 -8.90 -18.63 1.01
CA GLY A 59 -9.66 -18.86 2.23
C GLY A 59 -9.54 -17.76 3.29
N VAL A 60 -9.02 -16.58 2.92
CA VAL A 60 -9.00 -15.40 3.80
C VAL A 60 -10.36 -14.69 3.75
N GLN A 61 -10.88 -14.30 4.89
CA GLN A 61 -12.07 -13.44 4.96
C GLN A 61 -11.65 -12.01 4.69
N VAL A 62 -12.05 -11.47 3.53
CA VAL A 62 -11.70 -10.10 3.11
C VAL A 62 -12.94 -9.24 3.08
N THR A 63 -12.88 -8.13 3.78
CA THR A 63 -13.81 -7.00 3.66
C THR A 63 -13.08 -5.89 2.90
N THR A 64 -13.78 -5.25 1.97
CA THR A 64 -13.24 -4.15 1.17
C THR A 64 -13.92 -2.83 1.53
N VAL A 65 -13.15 -1.75 1.62
CA VAL A 65 -13.66 -0.39 1.78
C VAL A 65 -13.05 0.53 0.73
N ASP A 66 -13.86 1.33 0.09
CA ASP A 66 -13.43 2.33 -0.88
C ASP A 66 -14.34 3.56 -0.82
N ILE A 67 -13.81 4.72 -1.18
CA ILE A 67 -14.57 5.94 -1.31
C ILE A 67 -15.39 5.96 -2.61
N ALA A 68 -14.95 5.22 -3.63
CA ALA A 68 -15.56 5.08 -4.95
C ALA A 68 -16.64 3.97 -4.92
N SER A 69 -17.90 4.35 -4.85
CA SER A 69 -19.02 3.39 -4.81
C SER A 69 -19.20 2.58 -6.11
N ASP A 70 -18.74 3.11 -7.25
CA ASP A 70 -18.79 2.45 -8.56
C ASP A 70 -17.83 1.25 -8.65
N LEU A 71 -16.81 1.16 -7.79
CA LEU A 71 -15.94 0.00 -7.62
C LEU A 71 -16.59 -1.14 -6.84
N GLN A 72 -17.80 -0.93 -6.32
CA GLN A 72 -18.60 -1.91 -5.58
C GLN A 72 -17.83 -2.53 -4.38
N PRO A 73 -17.27 -1.72 -3.47
CA PRO A 73 -16.70 -2.23 -2.24
C PRO A 73 -17.78 -2.84 -1.34
N ASP A 74 -17.38 -3.70 -0.39
CA ASP A 74 -18.32 -4.21 0.64
C ASP A 74 -18.86 -3.05 1.50
N VAL A 75 -18.04 -2.00 1.72
CA VAL A 75 -18.41 -0.79 2.47
C VAL A 75 -17.89 0.45 1.74
N VAL A 76 -18.74 1.46 1.58
CA VAL A 76 -18.29 2.77 1.07
C VAL A 76 -17.79 3.60 2.25
N GLY A 77 -16.54 4.06 2.19
CA GLY A 77 -15.91 4.81 3.27
C GLY A 77 -14.56 5.39 2.92
N SER A 78 -14.08 6.31 3.76
CA SER A 78 -12.78 6.96 3.59
C SER A 78 -11.74 6.36 4.56
N VAL A 79 -10.48 6.26 4.13
CA VAL A 79 -9.36 5.84 4.97
C VAL A 79 -9.13 6.77 6.17
N THR A 80 -9.62 8.02 6.10
CA THR A 80 -9.52 8.99 7.20
C THR A 80 -10.62 8.86 8.25
N VAL A 81 -11.67 8.05 7.97
CA VAL A 81 -12.76 7.70 8.91
C VAL A 81 -13.27 6.32 8.51
N LEU A 82 -12.70 5.28 9.09
CA LEU A 82 -13.07 3.90 8.77
C LEU A 82 -14.31 3.48 9.59
N PRO A 83 -15.40 3.03 8.93
CA PRO A 83 -16.67 2.72 9.60
C PRO A 83 -16.64 1.29 10.21
N PHE A 84 -15.63 0.98 10.99
CA PHE A 84 -15.46 -0.34 11.62
C PHE A 84 -15.11 -0.21 13.09
N GLU A 85 -15.53 -1.20 13.88
CA GLU A 85 -15.20 -1.27 15.29
C GLU A 85 -13.68 -1.48 15.51
N PRO A 86 -13.14 -1.00 16.64
CA PRO A 86 -11.74 -1.24 17.00
C PRO A 86 -11.37 -2.74 16.98
N ASN A 87 -10.19 -3.05 16.49
CA ASN A 87 -9.63 -4.41 16.45
C ASN A 87 -10.54 -5.42 15.69
N SER A 88 -11.17 -5.02 14.59
CA SER A 88 -12.05 -5.88 13.79
C SER A 88 -11.29 -6.83 12.87
N PHE A 89 -10.09 -6.46 12.42
CA PHE A 89 -9.35 -7.23 11.42
C PHE A 89 -7.98 -7.67 11.92
N ASP A 90 -7.55 -8.89 11.56
CA ASP A 90 -6.19 -9.35 11.87
C ASP A 90 -5.13 -8.54 11.13
N CYS A 91 -5.43 -8.15 9.89
CA CYS A 91 -4.55 -7.34 9.05
C CYS A 91 -5.36 -6.29 8.28
N VAL A 92 -4.79 -5.10 8.11
CA VAL A 92 -5.27 -4.09 7.16
C VAL A 92 -4.26 -3.97 6.02
N LEU A 93 -4.74 -4.04 4.79
CA LEU A 93 -3.99 -3.75 3.57
C LEU A 93 -4.43 -2.40 3.02
N ALA A 94 -3.52 -1.45 2.89
CA ALA A 94 -3.73 -0.15 2.24
C ALA A 94 -2.64 0.06 1.19
N ALA A 95 -2.93 -0.38 -0.03
CA ALA A 95 -1.96 -0.38 -1.13
C ALA A 95 -2.27 0.73 -2.12
N GLU A 96 -1.33 1.66 -2.31
CA GLU A 96 -1.47 2.81 -3.22
C GLU A 96 -2.71 3.65 -2.88
N ILE A 97 -2.84 4.04 -1.62
CA ILE A 97 -4.01 4.78 -1.10
C ILE A 97 -3.59 6.07 -0.40
N LEU A 98 -2.55 6.05 0.44
CA LEU A 98 -2.24 7.17 1.31
C LEU A 98 -1.71 8.39 0.55
N GLU A 99 -1.14 8.22 -0.62
CA GLU A 99 -0.72 9.30 -1.52
C GLU A 99 -1.89 10.07 -2.16
N HIS A 100 -3.09 9.48 -2.13
CA HIS A 100 -4.33 10.10 -2.62
C HIS A 100 -5.01 11.04 -1.63
N ILE A 101 -4.44 11.17 -0.42
CA ILE A 101 -4.82 12.18 0.56
C ILE A 101 -3.66 13.14 0.83
N GLU A 102 -3.93 14.36 1.31
CA GLU A 102 -2.86 15.28 1.67
C GLU A 102 -2.03 14.70 2.83
N PHE A 103 -0.71 14.92 2.81
CA PHE A 103 0.18 14.33 3.83
C PHE A 103 -0.17 14.74 5.27
N LYS A 104 -0.81 15.90 5.46
CA LYS A 104 -1.27 16.34 6.79
C LYS A 104 -2.32 15.40 7.40
N ASP A 105 -3.11 14.71 6.55
CA ASP A 105 -4.18 13.81 6.94
C ASP A 105 -3.70 12.34 7.06
N VAL A 106 -2.45 12.04 6.64
CA VAL A 106 -1.87 10.69 6.73
C VAL A 106 -1.80 10.18 8.17
N SER A 107 -1.49 11.04 9.13
CA SER A 107 -1.46 10.63 10.55
C SER A 107 -2.84 10.20 11.04
N GLN A 108 -3.91 10.86 10.61
CA GLN A 108 -5.28 10.46 10.92
C GLN A 108 -5.61 9.11 10.27
N ALA A 109 -5.31 8.95 8.98
CA ALA A 109 -5.54 7.70 8.27
C ALA A 109 -4.80 6.51 8.92
N LEU A 110 -3.54 6.71 9.31
CA LEU A 110 -2.76 5.68 10.00
C LEU A 110 -3.33 5.35 11.39
N SER A 111 -3.90 6.34 12.10
CA SER A 111 -4.58 6.12 13.38
C SER A 111 -5.87 5.31 13.20
N GLU A 112 -6.68 5.60 12.16
CA GLU A 112 -7.86 4.83 11.81
C GLU A 112 -7.49 3.38 11.45
N ILE A 113 -6.48 3.19 10.59
CA ILE A 113 -5.94 1.88 10.24
C ILE A 113 -5.48 1.11 11.49
N ALA A 114 -4.72 1.77 12.37
CA ALA A 114 -4.26 1.16 13.62
C ALA A 114 -5.43 0.82 14.56
N LEU A 115 -6.47 1.66 14.61
CA LEU A 115 -7.65 1.44 15.45
C LEU A 115 -8.36 0.13 15.08
N VAL A 116 -8.64 -0.09 13.79
CA VAL A 116 -9.39 -1.24 13.31
C VAL A 116 -8.56 -2.51 13.20
N THR A 117 -7.23 -2.39 13.24
CA THR A 117 -6.27 -3.51 13.16
C THR A 117 -6.09 -4.18 14.53
N ARG A 118 -6.03 -5.51 14.55
CA ARG A 118 -5.62 -6.31 15.72
C ARG A 118 -4.10 -6.56 15.76
N LYS A 119 -3.46 -6.79 14.62
CA LYS A 119 -2.08 -7.29 14.59
C LYS A 119 -1.19 -6.56 13.59
N SER A 120 -1.52 -6.58 12.32
CA SER A 120 -0.59 -6.20 11.25
C SER A 120 -1.21 -5.21 10.26
N VAL A 121 -0.36 -4.38 9.68
CA VAL A 121 -0.74 -3.46 8.61
C VAL A 121 0.26 -3.60 7.47
N VAL A 122 -0.23 -3.80 6.26
CA VAL A 122 0.54 -3.81 5.01
C VAL A 122 0.20 -2.56 4.23
N ILE A 123 1.21 -1.79 3.85
CA ILE A 123 1.05 -0.55 3.08
C ILE A 123 2.03 -0.58 1.91
N SER A 124 1.58 -0.20 0.71
CA SER A 124 2.48 0.18 -0.38
C SER A 124 2.26 1.63 -0.78
N ILE A 125 3.34 2.29 -1.19
CA ILE A 125 3.35 3.71 -1.60
C ILE A 125 4.30 3.89 -2.76
N PRO A 126 3.98 4.73 -3.76
CA PRO A 126 4.89 5.09 -4.83
C PRO A 126 6.19 5.68 -4.30
N HIS A 127 7.31 5.16 -4.79
CA HIS A 127 8.66 5.60 -4.44
C HIS A 127 9.52 5.77 -5.68
N PRO A 128 9.29 6.83 -6.47
CA PRO A 128 9.97 7.03 -7.73
C PRO A 128 11.44 7.39 -7.56
N GLY A 129 12.24 7.02 -8.56
CA GLY A 129 13.67 7.32 -8.60
C GLY A 129 14.34 6.75 -9.83
N TRP A 130 15.62 7.06 -10.02
CA TRP A 130 16.42 6.35 -10.99
C TRP A 130 16.78 4.97 -10.45
N VAL A 131 16.48 3.93 -11.24
CA VAL A 131 16.72 2.54 -10.88
C VAL A 131 17.87 1.99 -11.72
N PHE A 132 18.84 1.40 -11.04
CA PHE A 132 19.93 0.66 -11.64
C PHE A 132 19.80 -0.79 -11.19
N SER A 133 19.60 -1.72 -12.12
CA SER A 133 19.47 -3.13 -11.80
C SER A 133 20.35 -3.99 -12.70
N ILE A 134 20.94 -5.02 -12.09
CA ILE A 134 21.72 -6.05 -12.79
C ILE A 134 21.15 -7.40 -12.36
N SER A 135 20.88 -8.27 -13.33
CA SER A 135 20.49 -9.65 -13.09
C SER A 135 21.43 -10.58 -13.82
N TYR A 136 21.96 -11.59 -13.15
CA TYR A 136 22.77 -12.62 -13.79
C TYR A 136 22.41 -14.02 -13.27
N LYS A 137 22.48 -14.98 -14.17
CA LYS A 137 22.21 -16.39 -13.90
C LYS A 137 23.41 -17.20 -14.38
N LEU A 138 24.04 -17.90 -13.45
CA LEU A 138 25.04 -18.90 -13.77
C LEU A 138 24.40 -20.30 -13.69
N PRO A 139 24.85 -21.26 -14.52
CA PRO A 139 24.43 -22.66 -14.36
C PRO A 139 24.67 -23.14 -12.93
N LEU A 140 23.74 -23.90 -12.36
CA LEU A 140 23.77 -24.46 -11.01
C LEU A 140 23.67 -23.45 -9.85
N PHE A 141 23.66 -22.14 -10.11
CA PHE A 141 23.49 -21.12 -9.08
C PHE A 141 22.11 -20.47 -9.15
N PRO A 142 21.57 -19.91 -8.05
CA PRO A 142 20.34 -19.13 -8.09
C PRO A 142 20.51 -17.88 -8.96
N LEU A 143 19.40 -17.35 -9.46
CA LEU A 143 19.39 -16.04 -10.11
C LEU A 143 19.75 -14.96 -9.09
N VAL A 144 20.81 -14.21 -9.38
CA VAL A 144 21.21 -13.05 -8.57
C VAL A 144 20.65 -11.78 -9.20
N ARG A 145 19.98 -10.98 -8.38
CA ARG A 145 19.47 -9.67 -8.76
C ARG A 145 20.01 -8.63 -7.78
N LEU A 146 20.63 -7.60 -8.32
CA LEU A 146 21.11 -6.45 -7.55
C LEU A 146 20.39 -5.21 -8.05
N MET A 147 19.95 -4.39 -7.11
CA MET A 147 19.26 -3.14 -7.43
C MET A 147 19.75 -2.01 -6.51
N SER A 148 19.97 -0.86 -7.11
CA SER A 148 20.15 0.40 -6.41
C SER A 148 19.16 1.42 -6.96
N GLN A 149 18.65 2.28 -6.11
CA GLN A 149 17.79 3.37 -6.53
C GLN A 149 18.21 4.67 -5.88
N ILE A 150 18.23 5.73 -6.71
CA ILE A 150 18.40 7.10 -6.25
C ILE A 150 17.01 7.76 -6.29
N PRO A 151 16.35 7.98 -5.14
CA PRO A 151 15.06 8.64 -5.09
C PRO A 151 15.16 10.09 -5.60
N PHE A 152 14.07 10.65 -6.07
CA PHE A 152 14.04 12.04 -6.56
C PHE A 152 13.97 13.06 -5.41
N PHE A 153 14.86 12.97 -4.41
CA PHE A 153 14.85 13.78 -3.19
C PHE A 153 14.96 15.30 -3.42
N TRP A 154 15.42 15.71 -4.60
CA TRP A 154 15.49 17.12 -5.00
C TRP A 154 14.22 17.62 -5.69
N LYS A 155 13.35 16.72 -6.18
CA LYS A 155 12.11 17.10 -6.88
C LYS A 155 11.01 17.41 -5.88
N THR A 156 10.43 18.60 -5.97
CA THR A 156 9.19 18.91 -5.27
C THR A 156 8.04 18.17 -5.95
N HIS A 157 7.19 17.52 -5.16
CA HIS A 157 5.97 16.94 -5.69
C HIS A 157 4.93 18.04 -5.87
N THR A 158 4.24 18.03 -7.00
CA THR A 158 3.04 18.83 -7.26
C THR A 158 1.90 17.85 -7.51
N PHE A 159 0.70 18.15 -7.02
CA PHE A 159 -0.47 17.32 -7.28
C PHE A 159 -0.65 17.10 -8.79
N ASN A 160 -0.73 15.84 -9.19
CA ASN A 160 -0.76 15.43 -10.60
C ASN A 160 -2.15 14.99 -11.08
N GLY A 161 -3.19 15.23 -10.28
CA GLY A 161 -4.55 14.77 -10.50
C GLY A 161 -4.93 13.55 -9.63
N GLU A 162 -3.94 12.81 -9.15
CA GLU A 162 -4.13 11.61 -8.33
C GLU A 162 -3.33 11.69 -7.02
N HIS A 163 -2.01 11.91 -7.09
CA HIS A 163 -1.13 11.92 -5.92
C HIS A 163 -0.91 13.33 -5.40
N TYR A 164 -1.06 13.50 -4.09
CA TYR A 164 -0.67 14.71 -3.36
C TYR A 164 0.81 14.70 -2.96
N TRP A 165 1.41 13.52 -2.82
CA TRP A 165 2.81 13.33 -2.44
C TRP A 165 3.30 11.94 -2.87
N GLU A 166 4.61 11.74 -2.89
CA GLU A 166 5.24 10.44 -3.15
C GLU A 166 6.50 10.31 -2.29
N LEU A 167 6.81 9.10 -1.84
CA LEU A 167 8.00 8.84 -1.05
C LEU A 167 9.28 9.19 -1.82
N GLY A 168 10.31 9.62 -1.07
CA GLY A 168 11.62 9.92 -1.63
C GLY A 168 11.71 11.26 -2.35
N LYS A 169 10.60 11.97 -2.59
CA LYS A 169 10.61 13.36 -3.06
C LYS A 169 10.91 14.34 -1.93
N LYS A 170 11.23 15.60 -2.30
CA LYS A 170 11.55 16.67 -1.36
C LYS A 170 10.42 16.84 -0.34
N GLY A 171 10.75 16.73 0.94
CA GLY A 171 9.78 16.83 2.05
C GLY A 171 9.11 15.52 2.45
N TYR A 172 9.29 14.43 1.67
CA TYR A 172 8.66 13.14 1.93
C TYR A 172 9.67 11.97 2.06
N PRO A 173 10.68 12.09 2.94
CA PRO A 173 11.59 10.98 3.19
C PRO A 173 10.83 9.82 3.85
N ILE A 174 11.32 8.59 3.65
CA ILE A 174 10.74 7.37 4.26
C ILE A 174 10.56 7.54 5.77
N LYS A 175 11.56 8.14 6.43
CA LYS A 175 11.54 8.37 7.88
C LYS A 175 10.30 9.16 8.32
N ARG A 176 9.89 10.19 7.58
CA ARG A 176 8.70 11.00 7.90
C ARG A 176 7.43 10.16 7.91
N PHE A 177 7.31 9.24 6.95
CA PHE A 177 6.18 8.32 6.88
C PHE A 177 6.20 7.27 8.02
N THR A 178 7.37 6.67 8.27
CA THR A 178 7.49 5.67 9.36
C THR A 178 7.34 6.28 10.74
N ASP A 179 7.76 7.54 10.94
CA ASP A 179 7.51 8.28 12.19
C ASP A 179 6.00 8.53 12.40
N ALA A 180 5.25 8.86 11.33
CA ALA A 180 3.79 8.97 11.42
C ALA A 180 3.13 7.63 11.78
N GLY A 181 3.62 6.52 11.23
CA GLY A 181 3.19 5.17 11.63
C GLY A 181 3.47 4.89 13.11
N ALA A 182 4.67 5.22 13.58
CA ALA A 182 5.03 5.05 14.99
C ALA A 182 4.14 5.89 15.92
N ALA A 183 3.83 7.13 15.54
CA ALA A 183 2.92 7.99 16.29
C ALA A 183 1.49 7.44 16.35
N ALA A 184 1.06 6.68 15.33
CA ALA A 184 -0.22 5.98 15.30
C ALA A 184 -0.22 4.64 16.06
N GLY A 185 0.87 4.28 16.75
CA GLY A 185 0.99 3.01 17.48
C GLY A 185 1.35 1.81 16.61
N LEU A 186 1.97 2.04 15.45
CA LEU A 186 2.42 1.02 14.52
C LEU A 186 3.96 0.89 14.55
N LYS A 187 4.46 -0.29 14.86
CA LYS A 187 5.89 -0.62 14.82
C LYS A 187 6.27 -1.13 13.44
N LEU A 188 7.21 -0.48 12.79
CA LEU A 188 7.77 -0.97 11.52
C LEU A 188 8.52 -2.30 11.75
N VAL A 189 8.13 -3.32 11.00
CA VAL A 189 8.78 -4.65 10.96
C VAL A 189 9.65 -4.80 9.73
N ARG A 190 9.12 -4.39 8.56
CA ARG A 190 9.84 -4.46 7.28
C ARG A 190 9.54 -3.23 6.43
N ALA A 191 10.55 -2.80 5.67
CA ALA A 191 10.41 -1.82 4.59
C ALA A 191 11.12 -2.38 3.37
N GLU A 192 10.36 -2.95 2.45
CA GLU A 192 10.89 -3.74 1.33
C GLU A 192 10.77 -2.98 0.01
N LYS A 193 11.65 -3.34 -0.90
CA LYS A 193 11.69 -2.90 -2.28
C LYS A 193 12.08 -4.07 -3.15
N HIS A 194 11.41 -4.23 -4.27
CA HIS A 194 11.58 -5.38 -5.12
C HIS A 194 12.18 -4.99 -6.48
N THR A 195 13.05 -5.86 -7.02
CA THR A 195 13.73 -5.61 -8.31
C THR A 195 12.79 -5.66 -9.51
N ASP A 196 11.67 -6.31 -9.35
CA ASP A 196 10.60 -6.46 -10.32
C ASP A 196 9.43 -5.49 -10.10
N ASP A 197 9.49 -4.72 -9.01
CA ASP A 197 8.61 -3.59 -8.71
C ASP A 197 9.40 -2.44 -8.05
N PRO A 198 10.29 -1.77 -8.80
CA PRO A 198 11.14 -0.73 -8.24
C PRO A 198 10.40 0.60 -8.00
N GLY A 199 9.18 0.73 -8.51
CA GLY A 199 8.35 1.94 -8.40
C GLY A 199 7.70 2.13 -7.05
N HIS A 200 7.60 1.07 -6.25
CA HIS A 200 6.90 1.09 -4.97
C HIS A 200 7.80 0.74 -3.79
N ARG A 201 7.39 1.17 -2.62
CA ARG A 201 7.95 0.74 -1.33
C ARG A 201 6.84 0.09 -0.54
N PHE A 202 7.12 -1.10 -0.05
CA PHE A 202 6.21 -1.91 0.74
C PHE A 202 6.61 -1.86 2.21
N PHE A 203 5.62 -1.72 3.08
CA PHE A 203 5.81 -1.65 4.52
C PHE A 203 4.95 -2.70 5.21
N LEU A 204 5.54 -3.42 6.14
CA LEU A 204 4.83 -4.25 7.10
C LEU A 204 5.01 -3.63 8.47
N PHE A 205 3.90 -3.29 9.11
CA PHE A 205 3.87 -2.84 10.49
C PHE A 205 3.15 -3.86 11.37
N GLU A 206 3.49 -3.84 12.65
CA GLU A 206 2.74 -4.50 13.72
C GLU A 206 2.14 -3.46 14.65
N LYS A 207 0.89 -3.68 15.08
CA LYS A 207 0.26 -2.85 16.10
C LYS A 207 0.96 -3.06 17.43
N ILE A 208 1.39 -1.97 18.06
CA ILE A 208 1.95 -1.99 19.42
C ILE A 208 0.79 -2.34 20.36
N LYS A 209 0.95 -3.42 21.15
CA LYS A 209 -0.04 -3.77 22.17
C LYS A 209 -0.01 -2.70 23.26
N SER A 210 -1.14 -2.06 23.45
CA SER A 210 -1.39 -1.18 24.62
C SER A 210 -1.59 -2.01 25.89
#